data_1ab630e74989d56c7a331bac2d437805
#
_entry.id   1ab630e74989d56c7a331bac2d437805
#
_cell.length_a   1.000
_cell.length_b   1.000
_cell.length_c   1.000
_cell.angle_alpha   90.00
_cell.angle_beta   90.00
_cell.angle_gamma   90.00
#
_symmetry.space_group_name_H-M   'P 1'
#
loop_
_entity.id
_entity.type
_entity.pdbx_description
1 polymer ?
#
loop_
_entity_poly.entity_id
_entity_poly.type
_entity_poly.pdbx_seq_one_letter_code
_entity_poly.pdbx_strand_id
1 'polypeptide(L)'
;MSAGAKFKPRMLGFVCHWXAYGAADMAGVSRLQYSNEIRLIRVMCSGRVDLEFVLRAFSNGQDGVFIGGCHLGECNYITHGNYHTLSMVLLCKRIMEHIGLNPERLRIKFMSAGDGIPFAEYMTDFSRTIKELGPIGEGEGLDPAELKEKLDAVRKLVPYIKVVKREKLEHRLTNKAEYEGFYTREEIEELFRDVASYYIDPEKCQACMTCFRRCPAEAIIGGKNLIHVIDQDKCIRCGTCFE
;
A
#
# COMPACT_ATOMS: atom_id res chain seq x y z
N MET A 1 39.96 -11.70 -7.82
CA MET A 1 38.94 -10.64 -7.77
C MET A 1 37.57 -11.32 -7.86
N SER A 2 36.85 -11.40 -6.76
CA SER A 2 35.51 -11.97 -6.72
C SER A 2 34.59 -11.05 -7.53
N ALA A 3 34.02 -11.55 -8.62
CA ALA A 3 32.97 -10.83 -9.32
C ALA A 3 31.82 -10.67 -8.32
N GLY A 4 31.59 -9.46 -7.83
CA GLY A 4 30.51 -9.17 -6.91
C GLY A 4 29.21 -9.75 -7.44
N ALA A 5 28.48 -10.49 -6.62
CA ALA A 5 27.24 -11.13 -7.03
C ALA A 5 26.28 -10.03 -7.55
N LYS A 6 25.89 -10.15 -8.81
CA LYS A 6 25.00 -9.18 -9.44
C LYS A 6 23.66 -9.13 -8.67
N PHE A 7 23.22 -7.95 -8.27
CA PHE A 7 21.98 -7.74 -7.51
C PHE A 7 20.79 -8.39 -8.24
N LYS A 8 20.07 -9.25 -7.53
CA LYS A 8 18.85 -9.90 -8.01
C LYS A 8 17.68 -9.37 -7.19
N PRO A 9 16.86 -8.49 -7.74
CA PRO A 9 15.77 -7.90 -6.97
C PRO A 9 14.69 -8.92 -6.61
N ARG A 10 14.14 -8.77 -5.42
CA ARG A 10 12.97 -9.53 -4.99
C ARG A 10 11.74 -8.66 -5.25
N MET A 11 10.92 -9.09 -6.18
CA MET A 11 9.76 -8.31 -6.60
C MET A 11 8.47 -9.11 -6.47
N LEU A 12 7.41 -8.44 -6.05
CA LEU A 12 6.08 -9.02 -5.88
C LEU A 12 5.10 -8.33 -6.84
N GLY A 13 4.30 -9.12 -7.56
CA GLY A 13 3.27 -8.59 -8.45
C GLY A 13 1.89 -9.05 -8.04
N PHE A 14 0.97 -8.13 -7.78
CA PHE A 14 -0.45 -8.44 -7.60
C PHE A 14 -1.14 -8.24 -8.95
N VAL A 15 -1.71 -9.30 -9.51
CA VAL A 15 -2.34 -9.25 -10.83
C VAL A 15 -3.81 -9.70 -10.74
N CYS A 16 -4.71 -8.87 -11.28
CA CYS A 16 -6.13 -9.19 -11.24
C CYS A 16 -6.44 -10.41 -12.12
N HIS A 17 -7.35 -11.24 -11.67
CA HIS A 17 -7.77 -12.46 -12.37
C HIS A 17 -8.24 -12.17 -13.81
N TRP A 18 -8.99 -11.10 -13.98
CA TRP A 18 -9.66 -10.78 -15.24
C TRP A 18 -8.74 -10.26 -16.35
N UNK A 19 -7.81 -9.43 -16.04
CA UNK A 19 -7.10 -8.86 -17.00
C UNK A 19 -5.70 -9.19 -16.96
N ALA A 20 -5.20 -8.73 -15.93
CA ALA A 20 -3.71 -8.82 -15.86
C ALA A 20 -3.17 -10.26 -15.78
N TYR A 21 -3.87 -11.15 -15.08
CA TYR A 21 -3.47 -12.56 -15.05
C TYR A 21 -3.68 -13.21 -16.41
N GLY A 22 -4.75 -12.85 -17.12
CA GLY A 22 -4.97 -13.31 -18.51
C GLY A 22 -3.84 -12.86 -19.44
N ALA A 23 -3.35 -11.63 -19.28
CA ALA A 23 -2.21 -11.12 -20.05
C ALA A 23 -0.94 -11.93 -19.74
N ALA A 24 -0.74 -12.31 -18.48
CA ALA A 24 0.39 -13.17 -18.09
C ALA A 24 0.28 -14.56 -18.75
N ASP A 25 -0.94 -15.15 -18.77
CA ASP A 25 -1.20 -16.42 -19.45
C ASP A 25 -0.92 -16.28 -20.97
N MET A 26 -1.42 -15.19 -21.58
CA MET A 26 -1.18 -14.92 -23.01
C MET A 26 0.31 -14.80 -23.30
N ALA A 27 1.06 -14.12 -22.44
CA ALA A 27 2.52 -14.02 -22.59
C ALA A 27 3.17 -15.42 -22.52
N GLY A 28 2.69 -16.26 -21.61
CA GLY A 28 3.19 -17.64 -21.45
C GLY A 28 2.92 -18.51 -22.68
N VAL A 29 1.67 -18.56 -23.15
CA VAL A 29 1.32 -19.39 -24.33
C VAL A 29 2.00 -18.87 -25.60
N SER A 30 2.28 -17.56 -25.68
CA SER A 30 3.01 -16.94 -26.78
C SER A 30 4.54 -17.08 -26.63
N ARG A 31 5.01 -17.72 -25.58
CA ARG A 31 6.44 -17.95 -25.27
C ARG A 31 7.25 -16.66 -25.20
N LEU A 32 6.62 -15.57 -24.73
CA LEU A 32 7.30 -14.28 -24.57
C LEU A 32 8.23 -14.36 -23.34
N GLN A 33 9.42 -13.85 -23.50
CA GLN A 33 10.41 -13.86 -22.41
C GLN A 33 10.34 -12.57 -21.62
N TYR A 34 10.30 -12.67 -20.32
CA TYR A 34 10.35 -11.51 -19.41
C TYR A 34 11.04 -11.92 -18.08
N SER A 35 11.32 -10.95 -17.23
CA SER A 35 12.07 -11.17 -16.00
C SER A 35 11.36 -12.18 -15.09
N ASN A 36 12.08 -13.21 -14.62
CA ASN A 36 11.59 -14.20 -13.68
C ASN A 36 11.82 -13.81 -12.21
N GLU A 37 12.28 -12.60 -11.98
CA GLU A 37 12.58 -12.08 -10.63
C GLU A 37 11.34 -11.59 -9.90
N ILE A 38 10.20 -11.49 -10.62
CA ILE A 38 8.94 -11.06 -10.04
C ILE A 38 8.05 -12.29 -9.76
N ARG A 39 7.49 -12.33 -8.56
CA ARG A 39 6.54 -13.39 -8.16
C ARG A 39 5.13 -12.83 -8.24
N LEU A 40 4.26 -13.49 -8.98
CA LEU A 40 2.89 -13.03 -9.20
C LEU A 40 1.93 -13.67 -8.19
N ILE A 41 1.11 -12.84 -7.58
CA ILE A 41 -0.04 -13.25 -6.75
C ILE A 41 -1.30 -12.84 -7.51
N ARG A 42 -2.12 -13.85 -7.85
CA ARG A 42 -3.39 -13.61 -8.51
C ARG A 42 -4.43 -13.17 -7.48
N VAL A 43 -5.08 -12.04 -7.72
CA VAL A 43 -6.19 -11.51 -6.92
C VAL A 43 -7.43 -11.40 -7.80
N MET A 44 -8.63 -11.54 -7.22
CA MET A 44 -9.87 -11.47 -8.03
C MET A 44 -10.01 -10.10 -8.71
N CYS A 45 -9.63 -9.04 -8.01
CA CYS A 45 -9.63 -7.68 -8.54
C CYS A 45 -8.46 -6.91 -7.97
N SER A 46 -7.83 -6.02 -8.76
CA SER A 46 -6.78 -5.14 -8.25
C SER A 46 -7.29 -4.29 -7.09
N GLY A 47 -8.59 -3.94 -7.07
CA GLY A 47 -9.21 -3.22 -5.95
C GLY A 47 -9.14 -3.94 -4.61
N ARG A 48 -8.77 -5.24 -4.60
CA ARG A 48 -8.55 -6.01 -3.37
C ARG A 48 -7.16 -5.78 -2.77
N VAL A 49 -6.25 -5.16 -3.54
CA VAL A 49 -4.89 -4.90 -3.06
C VAL A 49 -4.95 -3.73 -2.08
N ASP A 50 -4.70 -4.03 -0.83
CA ASP A 50 -4.77 -3.06 0.27
C ASP A 50 -3.41 -2.35 0.43
N LEU A 51 -3.45 -1.11 0.94
CA LEU A 51 -2.26 -0.35 1.31
C LEU A 51 -1.35 -1.17 2.24
N GLU A 52 -1.94 -1.90 3.20
CA GLU A 52 -1.20 -2.77 4.11
C GLU A 52 -0.41 -3.85 3.37
N PHE A 53 -0.96 -4.42 2.28
CA PHE A 53 -0.26 -5.47 1.53
C PHE A 53 1.03 -4.93 0.89
N VAL A 54 0.94 -3.73 0.32
CA VAL A 54 2.08 -3.07 -0.34
C VAL A 54 3.16 -2.72 0.70
N LEU A 55 2.75 -2.06 1.79
CA LEU A 55 3.70 -1.66 2.85
C LEU A 55 4.34 -2.88 3.52
N ARG A 56 3.55 -3.95 3.73
CA ARG A 56 4.05 -5.21 4.29
C ARG A 56 5.09 -5.85 3.36
N ALA A 57 4.85 -5.81 2.05
CA ALA A 57 5.83 -6.34 1.09
C ALA A 57 7.17 -5.61 1.23
N PHE A 58 7.15 -4.29 1.29
CA PHE A 58 8.37 -3.49 1.48
C PHE A 58 9.02 -3.75 2.86
N SER A 59 8.22 -3.82 3.93
CA SER A 59 8.73 -4.11 5.28
C SER A 59 9.39 -5.50 5.36
N ASN A 60 8.95 -6.42 4.51
CA ASN A 60 9.53 -7.77 4.41
C ASN A 60 10.67 -7.84 3.36
N GLY A 61 11.17 -6.69 2.91
CA GLY A 61 12.35 -6.60 2.07
C GLY A 61 12.13 -6.89 0.58
N GLN A 62 10.89 -6.69 0.08
CA GLN A 62 10.69 -6.71 -1.38
C GLN A 62 11.26 -5.40 -1.95
N ASP A 63 12.04 -5.50 -3.02
CA ASP A 63 12.67 -4.36 -3.67
C ASP A 63 11.70 -3.58 -4.55
N GLY A 64 10.63 -4.24 -5.02
CA GLY A 64 9.61 -3.63 -5.84
C GLY A 64 8.27 -4.34 -5.74
N VAL A 65 7.18 -3.57 -5.89
CA VAL A 65 5.81 -4.08 -5.92
C VAL A 65 5.13 -3.60 -7.20
N PHE A 66 4.59 -4.55 -7.97
CA PHE A 66 3.85 -4.29 -9.20
C PHE A 66 2.37 -4.60 -8.99
N ILE A 67 1.49 -3.77 -9.54
CA ILE A 67 0.05 -4.03 -9.51
C ILE A 67 -0.47 -3.99 -10.96
N GLY A 68 -1.08 -5.09 -11.38
CA GLY A 68 -1.70 -5.20 -12.71
C GLY A 68 -3.22 -5.25 -12.59
N GLY A 69 -3.91 -4.33 -13.26
CA GLY A 69 -5.37 -4.26 -13.24
C GLY A 69 -5.97 -4.20 -14.64
N CYS A 70 -7.31 -4.28 -14.70
CA CYS A 70 -8.07 -4.05 -15.93
C CYS A 70 -7.93 -2.59 -16.37
N HIS A 71 -8.10 -2.28 -17.65
CA HIS A 71 -8.17 -0.88 -18.12
C HIS A 71 -9.24 -0.12 -17.32
N LEU A 72 -8.97 1.16 -17.06
CA LEU A 72 -9.91 2.02 -16.34
C LEU A 72 -11.24 2.08 -17.14
N GLY A 73 -12.33 1.88 -16.43
CA GLY A 73 -13.66 1.80 -17.05
C GLY A 73 -14.09 0.41 -17.47
N GLU A 74 -13.17 -0.58 -17.48
CA GLU A 74 -13.49 -1.96 -17.93
C GLU A 74 -13.50 -2.97 -16.77
N CYS A 75 -13.38 -2.51 -15.53
CA CYS A 75 -13.35 -3.40 -14.38
C CYS A 75 -14.74 -4.00 -14.11
N ASN A 76 -14.80 -5.31 -13.86
CA ASN A 76 -16.03 -5.99 -13.47
C ASN A 76 -16.62 -5.47 -12.14
N TYR A 77 -15.76 -4.88 -11.29
CA TYR A 77 -16.16 -4.33 -9.99
C TYR A 77 -16.26 -2.82 -10.09
N ILE A 78 -17.47 -2.35 -10.37
CA ILE A 78 -17.74 -0.96 -10.75
C ILE A 78 -17.41 0.04 -9.63
N THR A 79 -17.71 -0.34 -8.37
CA THR A 79 -17.58 0.59 -7.23
C THR A 79 -16.18 0.62 -6.63
N HIS A 80 -15.59 -0.53 -6.35
CA HIS A 80 -14.32 -0.66 -5.62
C HIS A 80 -13.29 -1.44 -6.41
N GLY A 81 -13.21 -1.20 -7.71
CA GLY A 81 -12.31 -1.89 -8.61
C GLY A 81 -11.00 -1.14 -8.84
N ASN A 82 -10.61 -1.03 -10.10
CA ASN A 82 -9.31 -0.49 -10.50
C ASN A 82 -9.14 1.00 -10.22
N TYR A 83 -10.23 1.79 -10.15
CA TYR A 83 -10.14 3.21 -9.75
C TYR A 83 -9.69 3.33 -8.29
N HIS A 84 -10.24 2.48 -7.42
CA HIS A 84 -9.83 2.43 -6.01
C HIS A 84 -8.34 2.04 -5.89
N THR A 85 -7.89 1.05 -6.69
CA THR A 85 -6.48 0.66 -6.75
C THR A 85 -5.59 1.83 -7.15
N LEU A 86 -6.01 2.57 -8.18
CA LEU A 86 -5.24 3.73 -8.67
C LEU A 86 -5.09 4.76 -7.55
N SER A 87 -6.19 5.13 -6.90
CA SER A 87 -6.14 6.10 -5.80
C SER A 87 -5.26 5.60 -4.65
N MET A 88 -5.37 4.32 -4.28
CA MET A 88 -4.54 3.69 -3.24
C MET A 88 -3.05 3.75 -3.61
N VAL A 89 -2.71 3.47 -4.88
CA VAL A 89 -1.31 3.53 -5.34
C VAL A 89 -0.76 4.94 -5.27
N LEU A 90 -1.56 5.95 -5.66
CA LEU A 90 -1.14 7.36 -5.57
C LEU A 90 -0.89 7.76 -4.12
N LEU A 91 -1.78 7.36 -3.20
CA LEU A 91 -1.59 7.59 -1.76
C LEU A 91 -0.32 6.90 -1.27
N CYS A 92 -0.15 5.63 -1.62
CA CYS A 92 1.02 4.84 -1.20
C CYS A 92 2.33 5.49 -1.68
N LYS A 93 2.38 5.96 -2.91
CA LYS A 93 3.56 6.64 -3.46
C LYS A 93 3.91 7.89 -2.67
N ARG A 94 2.92 8.69 -2.27
CA ARG A 94 3.17 9.88 -1.43
C ARG A 94 3.68 9.48 -0.03
N ILE A 95 3.13 8.42 0.54
CA ILE A 95 3.63 7.88 1.82
C ILE A 95 5.09 7.41 1.66
N MET A 96 5.40 6.71 0.57
CA MET A 96 6.76 6.27 0.27
C MET A 96 7.73 7.47 0.23
N GLU A 97 7.37 8.53 -0.50
CA GLU A 97 8.17 9.78 -0.56
C GLU A 97 8.37 10.37 0.84
N HIS A 98 7.33 10.38 1.66
CA HIS A 98 7.37 10.92 3.03
C HIS A 98 8.41 10.18 3.90
N ILE A 99 8.50 8.85 3.77
CA ILE A 99 9.46 8.06 4.56
C ILE A 99 10.83 7.95 3.89
N GLY A 100 11.01 8.57 2.72
CA GLY A 100 12.28 8.59 1.99
C GLY A 100 12.49 7.43 1.01
N LEU A 101 11.45 6.63 0.75
CA LEU A 101 11.52 5.49 -0.16
C LEU A 101 11.13 5.93 -1.57
N ASN A 102 11.89 5.51 -2.59
CA ASN A 102 11.63 5.90 -3.97
C ASN A 102 10.28 5.35 -4.45
N PRO A 103 9.34 6.24 -4.90
CA PRO A 103 8.00 5.79 -5.33
C PRO A 103 8.01 4.94 -6.60
N GLU A 104 9.10 4.91 -7.37
CA GLU A 104 9.20 4.05 -8.56
C GLU A 104 9.32 2.56 -8.20
N ARG A 105 9.55 2.24 -6.92
CA ARG A 105 9.50 0.86 -6.43
C ARG A 105 8.07 0.29 -6.41
N LEU A 106 7.05 1.16 -6.55
CA LEU A 106 5.65 0.76 -6.68
C LEU A 106 5.15 1.16 -8.05
N ARG A 107 4.67 0.18 -8.84
CA ARG A 107 4.18 0.44 -10.19
C ARG A 107 2.78 -0.16 -10.39
N ILE A 108 1.91 0.61 -11.04
CA ILE A 108 0.60 0.11 -11.47
C ILE A 108 0.53 0.20 -13.00
N LYS A 109 -0.02 -0.83 -13.63
CA LYS A 109 -0.30 -0.85 -15.07
C LYS A 109 -1.68 -1.48 -15.32
N PHE A 110 -2.33 -1.00 -16.34
CA PHE A 110 -3.66 -1.48 -16.75
C PHE A 110 -3.54 -2.19 -18.10
N MET A 111 -4.27 -3.30 -18.24
CA MET A 111 -4.16 -4.14 -19.43
C MET A 111 -5.39 -5.03 -19.61
N SER A 112 -5.58 -5.52 -20.85
CA SER A 112 -6.58 -6.53 -21.19
C SER A 112 -5.96 -7.93 -21.14
N ALA A 113 -6.80 -8.97 -21.15
CA ALA A 113 -6.33 -10.36 -21.13
C ALA A 113 -5.48 -10.72 -22.36
N GLY A 114 -5.72 -10.04 -23.50
CA GLY A 114 -4.96 -10.25 -24.72
C GLY A 114 -3.61 -9.55 -24.78
N ASP A 115 -3.27 -8.74 -23.77
CA ASP A 115 -2.08 -7.87 -23.78
C ASP A 115 -0.81 -8.61 -23.32
N GLY A 116 -0.54 -9.80 -23.90
CA GLY A 116 0.66 -10.59 -23.53
C GLY A 116 1.97 -9.86 -23.81
N ILE A 117 2.05 -9.14 -24.95
CA ILE A 117 3.26 -8.37 -25.30
C ILE A 117 3.46 -7.20 -24.33
N PRO A 118 2.46 -6.31 -24.12
CA PRO A 118 2.60 -5.26 -23.11
C PRO A 118 2.94 -5.80 -21.71
N PHE A 119 2.36 -6.93 -21.32
CA PHE A 119 2.66 -7.54 -20.01
C PHE A 119 4.16 -7.85 -19.89
N ALA A 120 4.72 -8.55 -20.89
CA ALA A 120 6.14 -8.92 -20.90
C ALA A 120 7.04 -7.68 -20.86
N GLU A 121 6.67 -6.63 -21.61
CA GLU A 121 7.38 -5.36 -21.61
C GLU A 121 7.34 -4.68 -20.24
N TYR A 122 6.16 -4.62 -19.60
CA TYR A 122 6.01 -4.01 -18.27
C TYR A 122 6.84 -4.75 -17.21
N MET A 123 6.87 -6.09 -17.26
CA MET A 123 7.67 -6.89 -16.33
C MET A 123 9.16 -6.63 -16.51
N THR A 124 9.61 -6.60 -17.76
CA THR A 124 11.03 -6.35 -18.11
C THR A 124 11.45 -4.94 -17.72
N ASP A 125 10.64 -3.95 -18.06
CA ASP A 125 10.91 -2.55 -17.73
C ASP A 125 10.93 -2.32 -16.22
N PHE A 126 9.98 -2.89 -15.51
CA PHE A 126 9.94 -2.77 -14.04
C PHE A 126 11.16 -3.42 -13.40
N SER A 127 11.54 -4.62 -13.85
CA SER A 127 12.75 -5.29 -13.36
C SER A 127 14.00 -4.44 -13.59
N ARG A 128 14.11 -3.81 -14.78
CA ARG A 128 15.22 -2.90 -15.09
C ARG A 128 15.24 -1.72 -14.13
N THR A 129 14.10 -1.07 -13.91
CA THR A 129 13.99 0.07 -12.98
C THR A 129 14.46 -0.33 -11.58
N ILE A 130 14.01 -1.49 -11.07
CA ILE A 130 14.38 -1.92 -9.71
C ILE A 130 15.88 -2.25 -9.63
N LYS A 131 16.46 -2.83 -10.69
CA LYS A 131 17.90 -3.09 -10.74
C LYS A 131 18.72 -1.79 -10.72
N GLU A 132 18.24 -0.76 -11.40
CA GLU A 132 18.89 0.57 -11.42
C GLU A 132 18.79 1.26 -10.06
N LEU A 133 17.66 1.09 -9.35
CA LEU A 133 17.48 1.64 -8.01
C LEU A 133 18.29 0.90 -6.94
N GLY A 134 18.66 -0.36 -7.18
CA GLY A 134 19.38 -1.17 -6.21
C GLY A 134 18.50 -1.72 -5.08
N PRO A 135 19.11 -2.41 -4.09
CA PRO A 135 18.36 -2.98 -2.97
C PRO A 135 17.56 -1.93 -2.21
N ILE A 136 16.40 -2.33 -1.70
CA ILE A 136 15.50 -1.42 -0.98
C ILE A 136 16.22 -0.81 0.22
N GLY A 137 16.11 0.50 0.35
CA GLY A 137 16.78 1.28 1.39
C GLY A 137 18.19 1.69 1.00
N GLU A 138 19.02 0.76 0.55
CA GLU A 138 20.40 1.07 0.12
C GLU A 138 20.39 2.05 -1.06
N GLY A 139 19.52 1.82 -2.03
CA GLY A 139 19.38 2.72 -3.19
C GLY A 139 18.97 4.13 -2.81
N GLU A 140 18.30 4.30 -1.67
CA GLU A 140 17.88 5.60 -1.14
C GLU A 140 18.83 6.16 -0.09
N GLY A 141 19.91 5.45 0.25
CA GLY A 141 20.82 5.84 1.31
C GLY A 141 20.24 5.72 2.72
N LEU A 142 19.26 4.84 2.90
CA LEU A 142 18.61 4.60 4.19
C LEU A 142 19.17 3.35 4.85
N ASP A 143 19.32 3.39 6.16
CA ASP A 143 19.66 2.18 6.91
C ASP A 143 18.48 1.19 6.84
N PRO A 144 18.72 -0.09 6.52
CA PRO A 144 17.63 -1.07 6.42
C PRO A 144 16.79 -1.23 7.69
N ALA A 145 17.41 -1.12 8.88
CA ALA A 145 16.68 -1.22 10.15
C ALA A 145 15.79 0.01 10.35
N GLU A 146 16.32 1.21 10.06
CA GLU A 146 15.55 2.46 10.14
C GLU A 146 14.37 2.44 9.17
N LEU A 147 14.61 1.99 7.93
CA LEU A 147 13.53 1.88 6.93
C LEU A 147 12.43 0.92 7.40
N LYS A 148 12.83 -0.23 7.93
CA LYS A 148 11.87 -1.22 8.44
C LYS A 148 11.04 -0.62 9.57
N GLU A 149 11.66 0.10 10.50
CA GLU A 149 10.97 0.76 11.61
C GLU A 149 9.95 1.78 11.10
N LYS A 150 10.35 2.63 10.13
CA LYS A 150 9.44 3.60 9.50
C LYS A 150 8.26 2.91 8.81
N LEU A 151 8.52 1.85 8.05
CA LEU A 151 7.46 1.10 7.37
C LEU A 151 6.49 0.45 8.36
N ASP A 152 7.00 -0.14 9.44
CA ASP A 152 6.17 -0.76 10.46
C ASP A 152 5.35 0.28 11.24
N ALA A 153 5.90 1.47 11.48
CA ALA A 153 5.17 2.58 12.10
C ALA A 153 4.00 3.04 11.22
N VAL A 154 4.25 3.21 9.91
CA VAL A 154 3.19 3.57 8.95
C VAL A 154 2.11 2.48 8.90
N ARG A 155 2.52 1.21 8.88
CA ARG A 155 1.59 0.07 8.82
C ARG A 155 0.61 0.06 9.99
N LYS A 156 1.07 0.41 11.19
CA LYS A 156 0.18 0.53 12.37
C LYS A 156 -0.91 1.56 12.15
N LEU A 157 -0.63 2.61 11.37
CA LEU A 157 -1.57 3.70 11.11
C LEU A 157 -2.46 3.47 9.87
N VAL A 158 -2.30 2.35 9.13
CA VAL A 158 -3.10 2.09 7.92
C VAL A 158 -4.62 2.20 8.18
N PRO A 159 -5.19 1.61 9.26
CA PRO A 159 -6.63 1.79 9.51
C PRO A 159 -7.03 3.26 9.65
N TYR A 160 -6.26 4.05 10.38
CA TYR A 160 -6.49 5.49 10.54
C TYR A 160 -6.39 6.21 9.18
N ILE A 161 -5.33 5.93 8.41
CA ILE A 161 -5.10 6.55 7.09
C ILE A 161 -6.31 6.29 6.17
N LYS A 162 -6.82 5.06 6.17
CA LYS A 162 -7.96 4.65 5.33
C LYS A 162 -9.24 5.37 5.73
N VAL A 163 -9.46 5.62 7.02
CA VAL A 163 -10.62 6.38 7.50
C VAL A 163 -10.51 7.84 7.07
N VAL A 164 -9.37 8.47 7.33
CA VAL A 164 -9.15 9.90 7.03
C VAL A 164 -9.17 10.19 5.52
N LYS A 165 -8.64 9.26 4.70
CA LYS A 165 -8.57 9.43 3.24
C LYS A 165 -9.68 8.72 2.49
N ARG A 166 -10.73 8.27 3.19
CA ARG A 166 -11.83 7.48 2.61
C ARG A 166 -12.43 8.11 1.35
N GLU A 167 -12.80 9.40 1.41
CA GLU A 167 -13.42 10.08 0.27
C GLU A 167 -12.53 10.09 -0.96
N LYS A 168 -11.22 10.37 -0.77
CA LYS A 168 -10.25 10.35 -1.88
C LYS A 168 -10.01 8.93 -2.40
N LEU A 169 -9.97 7.94 -1.51
CA LEU A 169 -9.77 6.54 -1.91
C LEU A 169 -10.95 6.03 -2.76
N GLU A 170 -12.16 6.51 -2.51
CA GLU A 170 -13.37 6.13 -3.26
C GLU A 170 -13.56 6.95 -4.54
N HIS A 171 -12.82 8.06 -4.70
CA HIS A 171 -12.96 8.95 -5.86
C HIS A 171 -12.47 8.26 -7.17
N ARG A 172 -13.23 8.45 -8.24
CA ARG A 172 -12.92 7.88 -9.56
C ARG A 172 -12.11 8.87 -10.38
N LEU A 173 -10.80 8.69 -10.38
CA LEU A 173 -9.86 9.52 -11.14
C LEU A 173 -9.91 9.13 -12.63
N THR A 174 -10.65 9.89 -13.43
CA THR A 174 -10.82 9.61 -14.86
C THR A 174 -9.82 10.37 -15.73
N ASN A 175 -9.23 11.44 -15.21
CA ASN A 175 -8.29 12.30 -15.96
C ASN A 175 -6.88 12.15 -15.39
N LYS A 176 -5.92 11.73 -16.21
CA LYS A 176 -4.52 11.57 -15.82
C LYS A 176 -3.88 12.85 -15.29
N ALA A 177 -4.33 14.03 -15.76
CA ALA A 177 -3.81 15.31 -15.29
C ALA A 177 -4.06 15.55 -13.80
N GLU A 178 -5.05 14.85 -13.21
CA GLU A 178 -5.37 14.97 -11.78
C GLU A 178 -4.44 14.13 -10.89
N TYR A 179 -3.73 13.14 -11.43
CA TYR A 179 -3.00 12.16 -10.62
C TYR A 179 -1.89 12.81 -9.80
N GLU A 180 -1.10 13.71 -10.41
CA GLU A 180 0.10 14.28 -9.79
C GLU A 180 -0.21 15.08 -8.53
N GLY A 181 -1.28 15.86 -8.53
CA GLY A 181 -1.66 16.71 -7.40
C GLY A 181 -2.74 16.12 -6.50
N PHE A 182 -3.20 14.91 -6.75
CA PHE A 182 -4.35 14.34 -6.05
C PHE A 182 -4.10 14.18 -4.54
N TYR A 183 -2.91 13.71 -4.17
CA TYR A 183 -2.47 13.70 -2.78
C TYR A 183 -1.31 14.66 -2.63
N THR A 184 -1.42 15.62 -1.72
CA THR A 184 -0.35 16.62 -1.50
C THR A 184 0.62 16.17 -0.40
N ARG A 185 1.81 16.76 -0.40
CA ARG A 185 2.80 16.48 0.65
C ARG A 185 2.28 16.91 2.02
N GLU A 186 1.67 18.09 2.06
CA GLU A 186 1.17 18.69 3.30
C GLU A 186 0.13 17.78 3.96
N GLU A 187 -0.79 17.21 3.17
CA GLU A 187 -1.81 16.32 3.73
C GLU A 187 -1.22 14.99 4.20
N ILE A 188 -0.10 14.54 3.62
CA ILE A 188 0.59 13.32 4.10
C ILE A 188 1.36 13.63 5.39
N GLU A 189 2.06 14.77 5.44
CA GLU A 189 2.76 15.21 6.66
C GLU A 189 1.78 15.31 7.84
N GLU A 190 0.58 15.82 7.59
CA GLU A 190 -0.46 15.93 8.61
C GLU A 190 -0.90 14.57 9.16
N LEU A 191 -0.97 13.53 8.30
CA LEU A 191 -1.31 12.17 8.74
C LEU A 191 -0.34 11.62 9.79
N PHE A 192 0.94 12.02 9.70
CA PHE A 192 2.00 11.48 10.54
C PHE A 192 2.44 12.46 11.64
N ARG A 193 1.74 13.59 11.77
CA ARG A 193 2.03 14.53 12.84
C ARG A 193 1.81 13.86 14.19
N ASP A 194 2.76 14.02 15.11
CA ASP A 194 2.70 13.41 16.43
C ASP A 194 1.73 14.19 17.33
N VAL A 195 0.46 13.77 17.29
CA VAL A 195 -0.63 14.39 18.06
C VAL A 195 -1.32 13.29 18.85
N ALA A 196 -1.56 13.51 20.13
CA ALA A 196 -2.38 12.63 20.93
C ALA A 196 -3.79 12.57 20.29
N SER A 197 -4.19 11.37 19.89
CA SER A 197 -5.35 11.22 19.01
C SER A 197 -6.69 11.34 19.75
N TYR A 198 -6.82 10.62 20.85
CA TYR A 198 -8.06 10.58 21.63
C TYR A 198 -7.71 10.45 23.11
N TYR A 199 -8.57 11.02 23.95
CA TYR A 199 -8.45 10.98 25.42
C TYR A 199 -9.81 10.68 26.01
N ILE A 200 -9.85 9.82 27.01
CA ILE A 200 -11.07 9.53 27.77
C ILE A 200 -10.97 10.34 29.06
N ASP A 201 -11.87 11.29 29.21
CA ASP A 201 -11.96 12.13 30.42
C ASP A 201 -12.37 11.23 31.61
N PRO A 202 -11.50 11.04 32.62
CA PRO A 202 -11.82 10.15 33.71
C PRO A 202 -13.04 10.60 34.52
N GLU A 203 -13.34 11.91 34.58
CA GLU A 203 -14.49 12.43 35.32
C GLU A 203 -15.82 12.14 34.58
N LYS A 204 -15.77 11.95 33.27
CA LYS A 204 -16.93 11.65 32.43
C LYS A 204 -17.08 10.17 32.12
N CYS A 205 -16.06 9.37 32.40
CA CYS A 205 -16.06 7.95 32.07
C CYS A 205 -17.07 7.19 32.96
N GLN A 206 -18.08 6.61 32.34
CA GLN A 206 -19.12 5.83 33.02
C GLN A 206 -18.78 4.32 33.10
N ALA A 207 -17.59 3.93 32.71
CA ALA A 207 -17.14 2.53 32.71
C ALA A 207 -18.09 1.60 31.93
N CYS A 208 -18.75 2.13 30.88
CA CYS A 208 -19.78 1.41 30.11
C CYS A 208 -19.23 0.34 29.15
N MET A 209 -17.91 0.22 29.01
CA MET A 209 -17.22 -0.77 28.19
C MET A 209 -17.40 -0.59 26.67
N THR A 210 -18.10 0.44 26.20
CA THR A 210 -18.36 0.64 24.76
C THR A 210 -17.05 0.86 23.98
N CYS A 211 -16.24 1.82 24.40
CA CYS A 211 -14.95 2.10 23.78
C CYS A 211 -14.02 0.87 23.82
N PHE A 212 -14.01 0.15 24.94
CA PHE A 212 -13.19 -1.05 25.13
C PHE A 212 -13.54 -2.14 24.11
N ARG A 213 -14.85 -2.44 23.96
CA ARG A 213 -15.32 -3.51 23.05
C ARG A 213 -15.16 -3.15 21.59
N ARG A 214 -15.20 -1.86 21.26
CA ARG A 214 -15.18 -1.39 19.86
C ARG A 214 -13.77 -1.12 19.33
N CYS A 215 -12.77 -1.09 20.21
CA CYS A 215 -11.40 -0.73 19.82
C CYS A 215 -10.75 -1.85 18.99
N PRO A 216 -10.50 -1.65 17.68
CA PRO A 216 -9.90 -2.69 16.84
C PRO A 216 -8.41 -2.95 17.15
N ALA A 217 -7.75 -2.01 17.85
CA ALA A 217 -6.34 -2.12 18.22
C ALA A 217 -6.13 -2.60 19.65
N GLU A 218 -7.22 -2.88 20.38
CA GLU A 218 -7.17 -3.24 21.79
C GLU A 218 -6.37 -2.23 22.64
N ALA A 219 -6.46 -0.95 22.26
CA ALA A 219 -5.71 0.13 22.88
C ALA A 219 -6.38 0.71 24.13
N ILE A 220 -7.55 0.18 24.53
CA ILE A 220 -8.26 0.69 25.71
C ILE A 220 -7.91 -0.18 26.92
N ILE A 221 -7.33 0.45 27.91
CA ILE A 221 -7.04 -0.18 29.21
C ILE A 221 -8.21 0.15 30.14
N GLY A 222 -8.77 -0.85 30.78
CA GLY A 222 -9.92 -0.68 31.68
C GLY A 222 -10.69 -1.98 31.83
N GLY A 223 -11.87 -1.90 32.40
CA GLY A 223 -12.71 -3.07 32.64
C GLY A 223 -14.04 -2.66 33.23
N LYS A 224 -14.83 -3.66 33.65
CA LYS A 224 -16.13 -3.42 34.29
C LYS A 224 -15.92 -2.60 35.56
N ASN A 225 -16.61 -1.47 35.66
CA ASN A 225 -16.53 -0.53 36.78
C ASN A 225 -15.16 0.12 36.97
N LEU A 226 -14.30 0.10 35.95
CA LEU A 226 -13.01 0.78 35.96
C LEU A 226 -13.00 1.91 34.96
N ILE A 227 -12.38 3.03 35.30
CA ILE A 227 -12.17 4.13 34.37
C ILE A 227 -11.30 3.63 33.21
N HIS A 228 -11.71 3.95 31.99
CA HIS A 228 -10.98 3.55 30.79
C HIS A 228 -9.93 4.58 30.41
N VAL A 229 -8.77 4.12 29.95
CA VAL A 229 -7.65 4.95 29.51
C VAL A 229 -7.20 4.44 28.13
N ILE A 230 -6.79 5.34 27.24
CA ILE A 230 -6.27 4.97 25.93
C ILE A 230 -4.75 4.83 26.01
N ASP A 231 -4.27 3.64 25.69
CA ASP A 231 -2.85 3.37 25.50
C ASP A 231 -2.42 4.02 24.17
N GLN A 232 -1.72 5.15 24.26
CA GLN A 232 -1.35 5.95 23.06
C GLN A 232 -0.36 5.20 22.17
N ASP A 233 0.44 4.28 22.72
CA ASP A 233 1.39 3.49 21.93
C ASP A 233 0.70 2.45 21.04
N LYS A 234 -0.47 1.96 21.49
CA LYS A 234 -1.28 1.00 20.73
C LYS A 234 -2.32 1.68 19.85
N CYS A 235 -2.67 2.93 20.14
CA CYS A 235 -3.76 3.64 19.45
C CYS A 235 -3.44 3.89 17.97
N ILE A 236 -4.29 3.38 17.08
CA ILE A 236 -4.18 3.58 15.64
C ILE A 236 -5.00 4.77 15.12
N ARG A 237 -5.51 5.60 16.01
CA ARG A 237 -6.24 6.85 15.72
C ARG A 237 -7.47 6.68 14.83
N CYS A 238 -8.12 5.53 14.89
CA CYS A 238 -9.26 5.22 13.99
C CYS A 238 -10.57 5.96 14.35
N GLY A 239 -10.68 6.54 15.55
CA GLY A 239 -11.87 7.29 16.00
C GLY A 239 -13.03 6.45 16.51
N THR A 240 -12.98 5.14 16.40
CA THR A 240 -14.11 4.25 16.77
C THR A 240 -14.58 4.42 18.22
N CYS A 241 -13.68 4.79 19.12
CA CYS A 241 -14.02 5.01 20.53
C CYS A 241 -14.79 6.32 20.75
N PHE A 242 -14.70 7.26 19.81
CA PHE A 242 -15.36 8.56 19.88
C PHE A 242 -16.81 8.50 19.39
N GLU A 243 -17.11 7.64 18.41
CA GLU A 243 -18.45 7.42 17.86
C GLU A 243 -19.35 6.67 18.86
#